data_549ebd4edde0613c1fafc0646ff25f70
#
_entry.id   549ebd4edde0613c1fafc0646ff25f70
#
_cell.length_a   1.000
_cell.length_b   1.000
_cell.length_c   1.000
_cell.angle_alpha   90.00
_cell.angle_beta   90.00
_cell.angle_gamma   90.00
#
_symmetry.space_group_name_H-M   'P 1'
#
loop_
_entity.id
_entity.type
_entity.pdbx_description
1 polymer ?
#
loop_
_entity_poly.entity_id
_entity_poly.type
_entity_poly.pdbx_seq_one_letter_code
_entity_poly.pdbx_strand_id
1 'polypeptide(L)'
;MKKNNNWILPVAFIIFIIFWKFISDEQPVPNPKIEIYNSSIESIIDVSSEIEVLADSISLPEGPVWDSNSKSLLFVDVMGNKLYKWNETDGPSEYISPSGNTGYAPNVDFGLLGANGLVINSDGNIVICQHGDRRVALIENTPSTNPKFVTVVDNFEGKKFNSPNDLVYSSDGSFYFTDPAFGFFNLQTFQFVEDEVKNLDFNGVYNFNPNDNKLSLVTKEIDLPNGIGLSPDNNTLYVNKMGLLDGNPRIISINLETNESSILFDGKELSESYEGNFDGMTVHSSGNIFTSGPGGLLVISPEGDLMAKIDFGHLTNATFDDDESYLYVTGFVNNPKVYRIKLN
;
A
#
# COMPACT_ATOMS: atom_id res chain seq x y z
N MET A 1 -38.41 15.39 -23.85
CA MET A 1 -38.05 16.08 -22.60
C MET A 1 -36.64 15.59 -22.22
N LYS A 2 -35.62 16.41 -22.50
CA LYS A 2 -34.20 16.10 -22.15
C LYS A 2 -34.01 16.58 -20.69
N LYS A 3 -33.68 15.68 -19.77
CA LYS A 3 -33.20 16.04 -18.43
C LYS A 3 -31.73 16.42 -18.55
N ASN A 4 -31.41 17.67 -18.25
CA ASN A 4 -30.06 18.18 -18.14
C ASN A 4 -29.44 17.65 -16.82
N ASN A 5 -28.41 16.83 -16.93
CA ASN A 5 -27.57 16.43 -15.79
C ASN A 5 -26.46 17.48 -15.61
N ASN A 6 -26.78 18.59 -14.94
CA ASN A 6 -25.82 19.68 -14.68
C ASN A 6 -25.09 19.56 -13.33
N TRP A 7 -25.02 18.36 -12.71
CA TRP A 7 -24.43 18.17 -11.38
C TRP A 7 -23.09 17.43 -11.38
N ILE A 8 -22.61 16.97 -12.55
CA ILE A 8 -21.34 16.21 -12.63
C ILE A 8 -20.12 17.12 -12.75
N LEU A 9 -20.29 18.37 -13.21
CA LEU A 9 -19.20 19.32 -13.43
C LEU A 9 -18.48 19.87 -12.17
N PRO A 10 -19.12 20.08 -11.01
CA PRO A 10 -18.42 20.66 -9.86
C PRO A 10 -17.45 19.70 -9.17
N VAL A 11 -17.75 18.39 -9.11
CA VAL A 11 -16.94 17.41 -8.38
C VAL A 11 -15.64 17.09 -9.14
N ALA A 12 -15.72 16.87 -10.44
CA ALA A 12 -14.53 16.64 -11.28
C ALA A 12 -13.59 17.86 -11.31
N PHE A 13 -14.15 19.07 -11.27
CA PHE A 13 -13.38 20.33 -11.27
C PHE A 13 -12.68 20.57 -9.91
N ILE A 14 -13.32 20.19 -8.80
CA ILE A 14 -12.72 20.28 -7.46
C ILE A 14 -11.57 19.28 -7.31
N ILE A 15 -11.71 18.05 -7.79
CA ILE A 15 -10.65 17.04 -7.76
C ILE A 15 -9.48 17.46 -8.67
N PHE A 16 -9.73 18.05 -9.83
CA PHE A 16 -8.68 18.58 -10.72
C PHE A 16 -7.93 19.76 -10.10
N ILE A 17 -8.61 20.66 -9.37
CA ILE A 17 -7.98 21.78 -8.65
C ILE A 17 -7.14 21.25 -7.48
N ILE A 18 -7.58 20.20 -6.79
CA ILE A 18 -6.83 19.56 -5.71
C ILE A 18 -5.54 18.95 -6.28
N PHE A 19 -5.63 18.18 -7.36
CA PHE A 19 -4.45 17.57 -7.98
C PHE A 19 -3.50 18.60 -8.62
N TRP A 20 -4.02 19.68 -9.23
CA TRP A 20 -3.20 20.78 -9.78
C TRP A 20 -2.52 21.60 -8.70
N LYS A 21 -3.15 21.82 -7.54
CA LYS A 21 -2.53 22.47 -6.38
C LYS A 21 -1.37 21.66 -5.81
N PHE A 22 -1.43 20.32 -5.87
CA PHE A 22 -0.33 19.47 -5.42
C PHE A 22 0.91 19.53 -6.32
N ILE A 23 0.82 19.99 -7.56
CA ILE A 23 1.95 20.05 -8.49
C ILE A 23 2.62 21.45 -8.49
N SER A 24 2.00 22.50 -7.93
CA SER A 24 2.40 23.88 -8.20
C SER A 24 3.03 24.69 -7.04
N ASP A 25 3.03 24.21 -5.82
CA ASP A 25 3.60 24.94 -4.70
C ASP A 25 4.73 24.16 -4.00
N GLU A 26 5.98 24.43 -4.38
CA GLU A 26 7.18 24.03 -3.63
C GLU A 26 7.24 24.79 -2.28
N GLN A 27 6.43 24.37 -1.32
CA GLN A 27 6.65 24.79 0.06
C GLN A 27 7.62 23.81 0.71
N PRO A 28 8.66 24.28 1.43
CA PRO A 28 9.49 23.38 2.21
C PRO A 28 8.58 22.63 3.18
N VAL A 29 8.64 21.28 3.14
CA VAL A 29 7.90 20.43 4.09
C VAL A 29 8.39 20.84 5.48
N PRO A 30 7.54 21.42 6.35
CA PRO A 30 7.90 21.59 7.75
C PRO A 30 8.21 20.21 8.31
N ASN A 31 9.14 20.10 9.26
CA ASN A 31 9.33 18.84 9.99
C ASN A 31 7.95 18.31 10.38
N PRO A 32 7.57 17.09 9.98
CA PRO A 32 6.25 16.57 10.24
C PRO A 32 5.97 16.65 11.74
N LYS A 33 4.81 17.16 12.09
CA LYS A 33 4.42 17.27 13.48
C LYS A 33 4.00 15.89 13.99
N ILE A 34 4.62 15.42 15.07
CA ILE A 34 4.22 14.22 15.78
C ILE A 34 3.26 14.60 16.90
N GLU A 35 2.07 14.01 16.88
CA GLU A 35 1.02 14.19 17.90
C GLU A 35 0.83 12.87 18.63
N ILE A 36 1.03 12.85 19.95
CA ILE A 36 0.83 11.68 20.81
C ILE A 36 -0.53 11.82 21.50
N TYR A 37 -1.37 10.80 21.33
CA TYR A 37 -2.68 10.73 22.00
C TYR A 37 -2.67 9.78 23.20
N ASN A 38 -1.76 8.80 23.19
CA ASN A 38 -1.56 7.89 24.32
C ASN A 38 -0.05 7.75 24.59
N SER A 39 0.37 8.07 25.80
CA SER A 39 1.80 8.09 26.18
C SER A 39 2.48 6.71 26.18
N SER A 40 1.75 5.60 26.12
CA SER A 40 2.37 4.27 26.00
C SER A 40 3.14 4.11 24.67
N ILE A 41 2.78 4.86 23.62
CA ILE A 41 3.48 4.83 22.32
C ILE A 41 4.84 5.53 22.37
N GLU A 42 5.13 6.35 23.38
CA GLU A 42 6.40 7.06 23.53
C GLU A 42 7.60 6.11 23.72
N SER A 43 7.34 4.84 24.06
CA SER A 43 8.38 3.79 24.04
C SER A 43 8.82 3.40 22.61
N ILE A 44 8.07 3.79 21.59
CA ILE A 44 8.32 3.47 20.18
C ILE A 44 8.62 4.75 19.38
N ILE A 45 7.84 5.82 19.57
CA ILE A 45 7.97 7.08 18.82
C ILE A 45 8.24 8.23 19.78
N ASP A 46 9.30 8.98 19.52
CA ASP A 46 9.58 10.25 20.21
C ASP A 46 9.08 11.43 19.36
N VAL A 47 8.49 12.45 20.02
CA VAL A 47 8.05 13.69 19.36
C VAL A 47 9.21 14.48 18.73
N SER A 48 10.44 14.19 19.12
CA SER A 48 11.68 14.77 18.60
C SER A 48 12.37 13.90 17.56
N SER A 49 11.75 12.75 17.16
CA SER A 49 12.33 11.85 16.16
C SER A 49 12.66 12.60 14.87
N GLU A 50 13.87 12.41 14.39
CA GLU A 50 14.32 13.00 13.13
C GLU A 50 13.69 12.28 11.95
N ILE A 51 13.29 13.04 10.95
CA ILE A 51 12.73 12.56 9.70
C ILE A 51 13.68 12.92 8.57
N GLU A 52 14.08 11.89 7.84
CA GLU A 52 15.03 12.02 6.74
C GLU A 52 14.38 11.66 5.41
N VAL A 53 14.72 12.41 4.35
CA VAL A 53 14.32 12.07 2.97
C VAL A 53 15.39 11.19 2.37
N LEU A 54 15.03 9.98 1.96
CA LEU A 54 15.92 8.97 1.37
C LEU A 54 15.91 9.00 -0.16
N ALA A 55 14.76 9.28 -0.76
CA ALA A 55 14.59 9.38 -2.20
C ALA A 55 13.50 10.40 -2.54
N ASP A 56 13.67 11.08 -3.68
CA ASP A 56 12.71 11.99 -4.27
C ASP A 56 12.59 11.75 -5.78
N SER A 57 11.78 12.53 -6.48
CA SER A 57 11.59 12.42 -7.92
C SER A 57 11.06 11.04 -8.38
N ILE A 58 10.30 10.38 -7.53
CA ILE A 58 9.58 9.14 -7.78
C ILE A 58 8.11 9.50 -8.11
N SER A 59 7.50 8.92 -9.13
CA SER A 59 6.15 9.35 -9.54
C SER A 59 5.07 8.91 -8.57
N LEU A 60 5.12 7.66 -8.11
CA LEU A 60 4.23 7.09 -7.10
C LEU A 60 4.98 6.02 -6.30
N PRO A 61 5.72 6.42 -5.25
CA PRO A 61 6.44 5.45 -4.42
C PRO A 61 5.47 4.61 -3.59
N GLU A 62 5.69 3.29 -3.56
CA GLU A 62 4.86 2.29 -2.92
C GLU A 62 5.65 1.05 -2.50
N GLY A 63 4.97 0.14 -1.78
CA GLY A 63 5.45 -1.19 -1.44
C GLY A 63 6.84 -1.22 -0.81
N PRO A 64 7.13 -0.41 0.22
CA PRO A 64 8.44 -0.46 0.86
C PRO A 64 8.62 -1.79 1.58
N VAL A 65 9.79 -2.42 1.42
CA VAL A 65 10.19 -3.61 2.17
C VAL A 65 11.68 -3.55 2.50
N TRP A 66 12.04 -3.94 3.72
CA TRP A 66 13.42 -4.03 4.13
C TRP A 66 14.03 -5.38 3.75
N ASP A 67 15.12 -5.35 3.00
CA ASP A 67 15.92 -6.54 2.68
C ASP A 67 17.05 -6.70 3.70
N SER A 68 16.85 -7.56 4.68
CA SER A 68 17.81 -7.88 5.75
C SER A 68 19.15 -8.38 5.25
N ASN A 69 19.14 -9.10 4.12
CA ASN A 69 20.36 -9.69 3.56
C ASN A 69 21.29 -8.62 2.97
N SER A 70 20.73 -7.66 2.26
CA SER A 70 21.49 -6.58 1.63
C SER A 70 21.48 -5.28 2.43
N LYS A 71 20.81 -5.24 3.59
CA LYS A 71 20.63 -4.04 4.43
C LYS A 71 20.16 -2.85 3.60
N SER A 72 19.08 -3.06 2.87
CA SER A 72 18.57 -2.11 1.90
C SER A 72 17.06 -2.02 1.96
N LEU A 73 16.55 -0.84 1.70
CA LEU A 73 15.14 -0.62 1.45
C LEU A 73 14.86 -0.87 -0.04
N LEU A 74 13.88 -1.71 -0.34
CA LEU A 74 13.30 -1.83 -1.66
C LEU A 74 11.95 -1.11 -1.69
N PHE A 75 11.62 -0.45 -2.80
CA PHE A 75 10.33 0.21 -2.99
C PHE A 75 10.05 0.39 -4.48
N VAL A 76 8.80 0.52 -4.86
CA VAL A 76 8.41 0.65 -6.27
C VAL A 76 8.05 2.09 -6.64
N ASP A 77 8.10 2.40 -7.93
CA ASP A 77 7.39 3.48 -8.58
C ASP A 77 6.28 2.86 -9.44
N VAL A 78 5.06 2.90 -8.94
CA VAL A 78 3.91 2.28 -9.63
C VAL A 78 3.67 2.92 -10.99
N MET A 79 3.73 4.25 -11.09
CA MET A 79 3.54 4.97 -12.35
C MET A 79 4.75 4.82 -13.29
N GLY A 80 5.95 4.78 -12.73
CA GLY A 80 7.19 4.59 -13.48
C GLY A 80 7.44 3.14 -13.89
N ASN A 81 6.65 2.17 -13.37
CA ASN A 81 6.82 0.74 -13.59
C ASN A 81 8.23 0.24 -13.24
N LYS A 82 8.74 0.68 -12.07
CA LYS A 82 10.11 0.42 -11.62
C LYS A 82 10.14 -0.07 -10.19
N LEU A 83 11.14 -0.87 -9.87
CA LEU A 83 11.58 -1.19 -8.51
C LEU A 83 12.90 -0.49 -8.24
N TYR A 84 12.98 0.19 -7.12
CA TYR A 84 14.17 0.88 -6.63
C TYR A 84 14.77 0.17 -5.44
N LYS A 85 16.05 0.43 -5.23
CA LYS A 85 16.81 0.01 -4.06
C LYS A 85 17.52 1.21 -3.46
N TRP A 86 17.43 1.37 -2.15
CA TRP A 86 18.18 2.35 -1.39
C TRP A 86 19.03 1.67 -0.31
N ASN A 87 20.25 2.16 -0.10
CA ASN A 87 21.06 1.83 1.06
C ASN A 87 21.88 3.06 1.50
N GLU A 88 22.46 3.01 2.69
CA GLU A 88 23.24 4.11 3.29
C GLU A 88 24.47 4.53 2.46
N THR A 89 25.06 3.62 1.68
CA THR A 89 26.30 3.87 0.95
C THR A 89 26.05 4.51 -0.41
N ASP A 90 25.08 3.97 -1.15
CA ASP A 90 24.87 4.29 -2.56
C ASP A 90 23.68 5.23 -2.81
N GLY A 91 22.80 5.40 -1.78
CA GLY A 91 21.53 6.08 -1.94
C GLY A 91 20.55 5.31 -2.84
N PRO A 92 19.51 6.00 -3.39
CA PRO A 92 18.50 5.35 -4.22
C PRO A 92 19.02 5.07 -5.64
N SER A 93 18.70 3.90 -6.17
CA SER A 93 19.02 3.48 -7.53
C SER A 93 17.92 2.61 -8.13
N GLU A 94 17.74 2.68 -9.45
CA GLU A 94 16.85 1.77 -10.18
C GLU A 94 17.40 0.35 -10.08
N TYR A 95 16.56 -0.59 -9.66
CA TYR A 95 16.95 -1.98 -9.39
C TYR A 95 16.37 -2.94 -10.43
N ILE A 96 15.08 -2.79 -10.77
CA ILE A 96 14.38 -3.60 -11.77
C ILE A 96 13.43 -2.73 -12.60
N SER A 97 13.44 -2.91 -13.92
CA SER A 97 12.49 -2.31 -14.86
C SER A 97 12.30 -3.23 -16.07
N PRO A 98 11.06 -3.52 -16.50
CA PRO A 98 9.77 -3.16 -15.86
C PRO A 98 9.50 -3.99 -14.61
N SER A 99 8.70 -3.46 -13.64
CA SER A 99 8.42 -4.13 -12.37
C SER A 99 7.06 -4.84 -12.32
N GLY A 100 6.00 -4.28 -12.91
CA GLY A 100 4.62 -4.76 -12.73
C GLY A 100 3.79 -4.89 -13.99
N ASN A 101 4.21 -4.25 -15.10
CA ASN A 101 3.59 -4.36 -16.41
C ASN A 101 4.64 -4.82 -17.41
N THR A 102 4.75 -6.13 -17.58
CA THR A 102 5.76 -6.78 -18.43
C THR A 102 5.17 -7.32 -19.74
N GLY A 103 3.84 -7.19 -19.92
CA GLY A 103 3.12 -7.76 -21.03
C GLY A 103 2.70 -9.22 -20.83
N TYR A 104 2.75 -9.71 -19.60
CA TYR A 104 2.32 -11.07 -19.25
C TYR A 104 0.82 -11.31 -19.39
N ALA A 105 -0.01 -10.32 -19.10
CA ALA A 105 -1.47 -10.43 -19.16
C ALA A 105 -2.08 -9.33 -20.03
N PRO A 106 -3.28 -9.57 -20.62
CA PRO A 106 -4.07 -8.51 -21.22
C PRO A 106 -4.37 -7.40 -20.21
N ASN A 107 -4.23 -6.16 -20.66
CA ASN A 107 -4.35 -4.99 -19.82
C ASN A 107 -5.01 -3.83 -20.56
N VAL A 108 -5.35 -2.76 -19.83
CA VAL A 108 -5.83 -1.50 -20.35
C VAL A 108 -4.64 -0.57 -20.66
N ASP A 109 -4.84 0.42 -21.54
CA ASP A 109 -3.81 1.42 -21.89
C ASP A 109 -3.73 2.57 -20.87
N PHE A 110 -4.48 2.49 -19.80
CA PHE A 110 -4.56 3.48 -18.72
C PHE A 110 -4.54 2.73 -17.38
N GLY A 111 -4.32 3.41 -16.28
CA GLY A 111 -4.36 2.82 -14.95
C GLY A 111 -2.99 2.77 -14.29
N LEU A 112 -3.00 2.33 -13.04
CA LEU A 112 -1.81 2.14 -12.23
C LEU A 112 -1.27 0.73 -12.51
N LEU A 113 -0.31 0.60 -13.42
CA LEU A 113 0.08 -0.69 -13.99
C LEU A 113 1.44 -1.21 -13.52
N GLY A 114 2.24 -0.44 -12.80
CA GLY A 114 3.50 -0.90 -12.22
C GLY A 114 3.28 -1.97 -11.13
N ALA A 115 4.35 -2.42 -10.52
CA ALA A 115 4.25 -3.21 -9.29
C ALA A 115 3.79 -2.32 -8.12
N ASN A 116 3.22 -2.93 -7.07
CA ASN A 116 2.85 -2.26 -5.84
C ASN A 116 3.49 -2.97 -4.63
N GLY A 117 2.81 -3.77 -3.85
CA GLY A 117 3.34 -4.40 -2.66
C GLY A 117 4.50 -5.36 -2.91
N LEU A 118 5.46 -5.36 -1.99
CA LEU A 118 6.62 -6.22 -1.96
C LEU A 118 6.74 -6.91 -0.61
N VAL A 119 7.19 -8.16 -0.60
CA VAL A 119 7.67 -8.84 0.61
C VAL A 119 8.89 -9.68 0.29
N ILE A 120 9.73 -9.95 1.29
CA ILE A 120 10.82 -10.91 1.22
C ILE A 120 10.34 -12.20 1.89
N ASN A 121 10.36 -13.31 1.17
CA ASN A 121 9.99 -14.60 1.75
C ASN A 121 11.12 -15.20 2.60
N SER A 122 10.86 -16.32 3.28
CA SER A 122 11.83 -17.00 4.15
C SER A 122 13.12 -17.46 3.43
N ASP A 123 13.07 -17.62 2.11
CA ASP A 123 14.22 -17.98 1.28
C ASP A 123 15.03 -16.76 0.83
N GLY A 124 14.60 -15.54 1.22
CA GLY A 124 15.23 -14.28 0.82
C GLY A 124 14.87 -13.82 -0.59
N ASN A 125 13.82 -14.38 -1.21
CA ASN A 125 13.36 -13.98 -2.52
C ASN A 125 12.31 -12.86 -2.42
N ILE A 126 12.35 -11.94 -3.38
CA ILE A 126 11.34 -10.88 -3.50
C ILE A 126 10.06 -11.48 -4.12
N VAL A 127 8.94 -11.33 -3.41
CA VAL A 127 7.60 -11.61 -3.92
C VAL A 127 6.89 -10.28 -4.11
N ILE A 128 6.24 -10.11 -5.27
CA ILE A 128 5.79 -8.81 -5.77
C ILE A 128 4.37 -8.89 -6.32
N CYS A 129 3.54 -7.93 -5.93
CA CYS A 129 2.23 -7.70 -6.52
C CYS A 129 2.38 -6.89 -7.83
N GLN A 130 1.98 -7.47 -8.95
CA GLN A 130 2.07 -6.86 -10.27
C GLN A 130 0.67 -6.43 -10.75
N HIS A 131 0.38 -5.13 -10.68
CA HIS A 131 -0.91 -4.60 -11.13
C HIS A 131 -1.15 -4.88 -12.61
N GLY A 132 -0.18 -4.53 -13.45
CA GLY A 132 -0.29 -4.66 -14.89
C GLY A 132 -0.31 -6.10 -15.38
N ASP A 133 0.49 -6.96 -14.79
CA ASP A 133 0.52 -8.39 -15.13
C ASP A 133 -0.60 -9.18 -14.40
N ARG A 134 -1.31 -8.53 -13.46
CA ARG A 134 -2.48 -9.08 -12.77
C ARG A 134 -2.17 -10.39 -12.04
N ARG A 135 -1.06 -10.41 -11.29
CA ARG A 135 -0.56 -11.59 -10.57
C ARG A 135 0.29 -11.22 -9.37
N VAL A 136 0.50 -12.21 -8.50
CA VAL A 136 1.61 -12.23 -7.55
C VAL A 136 2.73 -13.07 -8.16
N ALA A 137 3.94 -12.52 -8.18
CA ALA A 137 5.10 -13.16 -8.79
C ALA A 137 6.31 -13.18 -7.86
N LEU A 138 7.21 -14.13 -8.08
CA LEU A 138 8.53 -14.20 -7.46
C LEU A 138 9.57 -13.71 -8.47
N ILE A 139 10.53 -12.94 -8.02
CA ILE A 139 11.62 -12.45 -8.84
C ILE A 139 12.80 -13.42 -8.75
N GLU A 140 13.18 -14.05 -9.87
CA GLU A 140 14.37 -14.85 -9.99
C GLU A 140 15.57 -14.01 -10.48
N ASN A 141 16.73 -14.25 -9.90
CA ASN A 141 18.03 -13.71 -10.36
C ASN A 141 18.11 -12.17 -10.38
N THR A 142 17.96 -11.56 -9.23
CA THR A 142 18.22 -10.14 -9.02
C THR A 142 19.70 -9.84 -8.78
N PRO A 143 20.24 -8.65 -9.17
CA PRO A 143 19.64 -7.54 -9.91
C PRO A 143 19.74 -7.76 -11.44
N SER A 144 18.74 -7.29 -12.21
CA SER A 144 18.74 -7.49 -13.67
C SER A 144 17.98 -6.40 -14.42
N THR A 145 18.58 -5.94 -15.54
CA THR A 145 17.88 -5.15 -16.56
C THR A 145 16.90 -5.99 -17.39
N ASN A 146 16.85 -7.30 -17.17
CA ASN A 146 15.91 -8.22 -17.77
C ASN A 146 15.40 -9.17 -16.67
N PRO A 147 14.57 -8.69 -15.74
CA PRO A 147 14.09 -9.47 -14.61
C PRO A 147 13.27 -10.67 -15.07
N LYS A 148 13.47 -11.80 -14.42
CA LYS A 148 12.69 -13.00 -14.66
C LYS A 148 11.68 -13.17 -13.53
N PHE A 149 10.40 -13.07 -13.86
CA PHE A 149 9.30 -13.27 -12.92
C PHE A 149 8.72 -14.68 -13.07
N VAL A 150 8.62 -15.38 -11.95
CA VAL A 150 7.90 -16.65 -11.86
C VAL A 150 6.53 -16.38 -11.25
N THR A 151 5.48 -16.75 -11.94
CA THR A 151 4.11 -16.60 -11.43
C THR A 151 3.90 -17.50 -10.22
N VAL A 152 3.52 -16.90 -9.09
CA VAL A 152 3.08 -17.62 -7.89
C VAL A 152 1.59 -17.91 -7.99
N VAL A 153 0.78 -16.88 -8.24
CA VAL A 153 -0.66 -17.00 -8.46
C VAL A 153 -1.15 -15.87 -9.37
N ASP A 154 -2.06 -16.15 -10.30
CA ASP A 154 -2.51 -15.18 -11.29
C ASP A 154 -4.01 -15.21 -11.61
N ASN A 155 -4.77 -16.07 -10.93
CA ASN A 155 -6.20 -16.18 -11.14
C ASN A 155 -6.92 -16.78 -9.93
N PHE A 156 -8.20 -16.46 -9.80
CA PHE A 156 -9.14 -17.11 -8.89
C PHE A 156 -10.26 -17.75 -9.69
N GLU A 157 -10.46 -19.08 -9.55
CA GLU A 157 -11.46 -19.85 -10.28
C GLU A 157 -11.40 -19.67 -11.81
N GLY A 158 -10.19 -19.55 -12.35
CA GLY A 158 -9.95 -19.36 -13.79
C GLY A 158 -10.16 -17.92 -14.31
N LYS A 159 -10.51 -16.98 -13.44
CA LYS A 159 -10.62 -15.56 -13.75
C LYS A 159 -9.38 -14.82 -13.29
N LYS A 160 -8.77 -13.99 -14.16
CA LYS A 160 -7.63 -13.15 -13.80
C LYS A 160 -7.98 -12.21 -12.66
N PHE A 161 -7.02 -11.97 -11.76
CA PHE A 161 -7.13 -10.93 -10.73
C PHE A 161 -7.36 -9.55 -11.33
N ASN A 162 -7.83 -8.60 -10.52
CA ASN A 162 -7.96 -7.21 -10.90
C ASN A 162 -6.56 -6.57 -11.02
N SER A 163 -5.95 -6.30 -9.89
CA SER A 163 -4.60 -5.74 -9.75
C SER A 163 -4.10 -6.01 -8.34
N PRO A 164 -3.50 -7.20 -8.05
CA PRO A 164 -2.95 -7.51 -6.74
C PRO A 164 -2.10 -6.36 -6.21
N ASN A 165 -2.44 -5.87 -5.00
CA ASN A 165 -1.94 -4.59 -4.50
C ASN A 165 -0.91 -4.77 -3.39
N ASP A 166 -1.30 -5.29 -2.23
CA ASP A 166 -0.40 -5.45 -1.09
C ASP A 166 -0.46 -6.87 -0.53
N LEU A 167 0.58 -7.29 0.22
CA LEU A 167 0.66 -8.66 0.70
C LEU A 167 1.47 -8.79 1.98
N VAL A 168 1.13 -9.81 2.79
CA VAL A 168 1.81 -10.13 4.05
C VAL A 168 1.95 -11.64 4.22
N TYR A 169 3.14 -12.11 4.64
CA TYR A 169 3.39 -13.51 4.97
C TYR A 169 2.92 -13.87 6.38
N SER A 170 2.33 -15.04 6.51
CA SER A 170 2.10 -15.71 7.78
C SER A 170 3.31 -16.56 8.17
N SER A 171 3.45 -16.86 9.46
CA SER A 171 4.54 -17.69 9.99
C SER A 171 4.56 -19.14 9.47
N ASP A 172 3.43 -19.62 8.91
CA ASP A 172 3.32 -20.95 8.30
C ASP A 172 3.79 -21.00 6.83
N GLY A 173 4.23 -19.85 6.29
CA GLY A 173 4.68 -19.69 4.92
C GLY A 173 3.56 -19.43 3.91
N SER A 174 2.30 -19.38 4.33
CA SER A 174 1.22 -18.84 3.52
C SER A 174 1.30 -17.32 3.46
N PHE A 175 0.61 -16.69 2.50
CA PHE A 175 0.51 -15.25 2.47
C PHE A 175 -0.90 -14.79 2.12
N TYR A 176 -1.23 -13.59 2.62
CA TYR A 176 -2.47 -12.91 2.32
C TYR A 176 -2.17 -11.75 1.37
N PHE A 177 -3.10 -11.45 0.45
CA PHE A 177 -2.96 -10.31 -0.45
C PHE A 177 -4.30 -9.70 -0.80
N THR A 178 -4.28 -8.42 -1.16
CA THR A 178 -5.44 -7.65 -1.61
C THR A 178 -5.44 -7.54 -3.13
N ASP A 179 -6.64 -7.52 -3.74
CA ASP A 179 -6.85 -7.44 -5.19
C ASP A 179 -7.90 -6.37 -5.55
N PRO A 180 -7.64 -5.09 -5.28
CA PRO A 180 -8.51 -3.99 -5.70
C PRO A 180 -8.40 -3.73 -7.21
N ALA A 181 -9.32 -2.92 -7.74
CA ALA A 181 -9.39 -2.64 -9.17
C ALA A 181 -8.54 -1.43 -9.63
N PHE A 182 -7.42 -1.09 -8.96
CA PHE A 182 -6.60 0.08 -9.32
C PHE A 182 -5.97 0.00 -10.70
N GLY A 183 -5.71 -1.20 -11.22
CA GLY A 183 -5.29 -1.39 -12.61
C GLY A 183 -6.30 -0.87 -13.64
N PHE A 184 -7.57 -0.70 -13.22
CA PHE A 184 -8.67 -0.15 -14.02
C PHE A 184 -9.04 1.29 -13.63
N PHE A 185 -8.25 1.95 -12.80
CA PHE A 185 -8.45 3.36 -12.46
C PHE A 185 -7.82 4.25 -13.53
N ASN A 186 -8.66 5.00 -14.25
CA ASN A 186 -8.20 5.91 -15.29
C ASN A 186 -7.72 7.23 -14.67
N LEU A 187 -6.42 7.47 -14.73
CA LEU A 187 -5.78 8.66 -14.17
C LEU A 187 -6.16 9.96 -14.88
N GLN A 188 -6.67 9.90 -16.13
CA GLN A 188 -7.09 11.09 -16.87
C GLN A 188 -8.51 11.52 -16.49
N THR A 189 -9.39 10.55 -16.24
CA THR A 189 -10.80 10.80 -15.90
C THR A 189 -11.08 10.71 -14.42
N PHE A 190 -10.15 10.20 -13.61
CA PHE A 190 -10.31 9.89 -12.19
C PHE A 190 -11.51 8.99 -11.89
N GLN A 191 -11.68 7.96 -12.72
CA GLN A 191 -12.78 7.01 -12.59
C GLN A 191 -12.29 5.57 -12.74
N PHE A 192 -12.92 4.66 -12.00
CA PHE A 192 -12.81 3.23 -12.31
C PHE A 192 -13.60 2.93 -13.57
N VAL A 193 -12.99 2.20 -14.47
CA VAL A 193 -13.58 1.85 -15.77
C VAL A 193 -13.80 0.34 -15.82
N GLU A 194 -15.03 -0.06 -16.11
CA GLU A 194 -15.31 -1.44 -16.46
C GLU A 194 -14.82 -1.69 -17.88
N ASP A 195 -13.95 -2.67 -18.03
CA ASP A 195 -13.31 -3.04 -19.31
C ASP A 195 -13.51 -4.53 -19.57
N GLU A 196 -13.51 -4.94 -20.83
CA GLU A 196 -13.70 -6.33 -21.23
C GLU A 196 -12.59 -7.27 -20.70
N VAL A 197 -11.39 -6.73 -20.40
CA VAL A 197 -10.29 -7.51 -19.81
C VAL A 197 -10.44 -7.72 -18.31
N LYS A 198 -11.31 -6.95 -17.62
CA LYS A 198 -11.64 -7.15 -16.20
C LYS A 198 -12.54 -8.38 -16.05
N ASN A 199 -12.06 -9.40 -15.36
CA ASN A 199 -12.74 -10.69 -15.27
C ASN A 199 -13.51 -10.89 -13.96
N LEU A 200 -13.03 -10.31 -12.84
CA LEU A 200 -13.69 -10.38 -11.53
C LEU A 200 -14.64 -9.17 -11.37
N ASP A 201 -15.81 -9.41 -10.83
CA ASP A 201 -16.85 -8.41 -10.54
C ASP A 201 -16.82 -7.90 -9.09
N PHE A 202 -15.77 -8.25 -8.35
CA PHE A 202 -15.53 -7.83 -6.96
C PHE A 202 -14.04 -7.55 -6.73
N ASN A 203 -13.76 -6.86 -5.64
CA ASN A 203 -12.41 -6.74 -5.08
C ASN A 203 -12.24 -7.83 -4.02
N GLY A 204 -11.10 -8.51 -3.99
CA GLY A 204 -10.89 -9.65 -3.11
C GLY A 204 -9.75 -9.45 -2.11
N VAL A 205 -9.85 -10.13 -0.98
CA VAL A 205 -8.74 -10.44 -0.09
C VAL A 205 -8.56 -11.95 -0.12
N TYR A 206 -7.35 -12.40 -0.38
CA TYR A 206 -7.06 -13.82 -0.62
C TYR A 206 -5.99 -14.34 0.33
N ASN A 207 -6.00 -15.65 0.58
CA ASN A 207 -4.91 -16.40 1.18
C ASN A 207 -4.38 -17.42 0.17
N PHE A 208 -3.07 -17.45 -0.02
CA PHE A 208 -2.39 -18.46 -0.82
C PHE A 208 -1.42 -19.26 0.04
N ASN A 209 -1.57 -20.58 0.04
CA ASN A 209 -0.65 -21.49 0.69
C ASN A 209 0.23 -22.19 -0.37
N PRO A 210 1.53 -21.88 -0.44
CA PRO A 210 2.42 -22.47 -1.44
C PRO A 210 2.70 -23.97 -1.20
N ASN A 211 2.49 -24.49 0.02
CA ASN A 211 2.79 -25.88 0.35
C ASN A 211 1.83 -26.86 -0.34
N ASP A 212 0.57 -26.48 -0.51
CA ASP A 212 -0.45 -27.28 -1.18
C ASP A 212 -1.00 -26.59 -2.44
N ASN A 213 -0.41 -25.47 -2.84
CA ASN A 213 -0.81 -24.65 -3.98
C ASN A 213 -2.28 -24.23 -3.92
N LYS A 214 -2.76 -23.92 -2.73
CA LYS A 214 -4.17 -23.62 -2.50
C LYS A 214 -4.40 -22.12 -2.38
N LEU A 215 -5.27 -21.58 -3.23
CA LEU A 215 -5.80 -20.23 -3.14
C LEU A 215 -7.21 -20.28 -2.53
N SER A 216 -7.46 -19.41 -1.56
CA SER A 216 -8.75 -19.25 -0.90
C SER A 216 -9.16 -17.79 -0.86
N LEU A 217 -10.42 -17.49 -1.09
CA LEU A 217 -10.99 -16.16 -0.87
C LEU A 217 -11.27 -16.01 0.63
N VAL A 218 -10.66 -14.98 1.23
CA VAL A 218 -10.92 -14.61 2.64
C VAL A 218 -12.19 -13.78 2.73
N THR A 219 -12.26 -12.70 1.93
CA THR A 219 -13.46 -11.85 1.86
C THR A 219 -13.51 -11.08 0.54
N LYS A 220 -14.73 -10.68 0.14
CA LYS A 220 -15.00 -9.75 -0.96
C LYS A 220 -15.89 -8.57 -0.52
N GLU A 221 -16.09 -8.44 0.79
CA GLU A 221 -17.00 -7.44 1.36
C GLU A 221 -16.29 -6.11 1.65
N ILE A 222 -14.97 -6.04 1.46
CA ILE A 222 -14.18 -4.81 1.64
C ILE A 222 -14.09 -4.12 0.28
N ASP A 223 -14.68 -2.94 0.23
CA ASP A 223 -14.62 -2.10 -0.95
C ASP A 223 -13.24 -1.45 -1.06
N LEU A 224 -12.54 -1.65 -2.18
CA LEU A 224 -11.15 -1.24 -2.42
C LEU A 224 -10.20 -1.61 -1.25
N PRO A 225 -10.01 -2.91 -0.95
CA PRO A 225 -9.02 -3.35 0.03
C PRO A 225 -7.62 -2.94 -0.45
N ASN A 226 -6.80 -2.39 0.45
CA ASN A 226 -5.47 -1.90 0.11
C ASN A 226 -4.44 -2.51 1.05
N GLY A 227 -3.81 -1.75 1.94
CA GLY A 227 -2.83 -2.26 2.88
C GLY A 227 -3.32 -3.44 3.72
N ILE A 228 -2.43 -4.37 3.98
CA ILE A 228 -2.73 -5.61 4.68
C ILE A 228 -1.62 -5.94 5.68
N GLY A 229 -1.99 -6.38 6.87
CA GLY A 229 -1.05 -6.75 7.92
C GLY A 229 -1.57 -7.87 8.81
N LEU A 230 -0.68 -8.59 9.46
CA LEU A 230 -1.02 -9.63 10.44
C LEU A 230 -0.67 -9.18 11.85
N SER A 231 -1.50 -9.56 12.83
CA SER A 231 -1.12 -9.47 14.23
C SER A 231 0.13 -10.32 14.50
N PRO A 232 0.96 -9.98 15.51
CA PRO A 232 2.19 -10.73 15.80
C PRO A 232 1.96 -12.22 16.10
N ASP A 233 0.78 -12.58 16.59
CA ASP A 233 0.38 -13.97 16.86
C ASP A 233 -0.22 -14.68 15.63
N ASN A 234 -0.34 -14.00 14.48
CA ASN A 234 -0.95 -14.46 13.24
C ASN A 234 -2.44 -14.88 13.35
N ASN A 235 -3.16 -14.41 14.36
CA ASN A 235 -4.57 -14.77 14.54
C ASN A 235 -5.54 -13.74 13.94
N THR A 236 -5.06 -12.52 13.71
CA THR A 236 -5.88 -11.44 13.16
C THR A 236 -5.24 -10.85 11.90
N LEU A 237 -6.02 -10.78 10.84
CA LEU A 237 -5.65 -10.07 9.62
C LEU A 237 -6.27 -8.67 9.65
N TYR A 238 -5.44 -7.66 9.46
CA TYR A 238 -5.86 -6.28 9.30
C TYR A 238 -5.86 -5.90 7.83
N VAL A 239 -6.94 -5.24 7.39
CA VAL A 239 -7.07 -4.78 6.00
C VAL A 239 -7.58 -3.35 5.98
N ASN A 240 -6.88 -2.49 5.27
CA ASN A 240 -7.33 -1.14 4.99
C ASN A 240 -8.44 -1.14 3.95
N LYS A 241 -9.59 -0.58 4.30
CA LYS A 241 -10.61 -0.12 3.36
C LYS A 241 -10.30 1.33 3.02
N MET A 242 -9.91 1.60 1.79
CA MET A 242 -9.39 2.90 1.40
C MET A 242 -10.38 4.05 1.60
N GLY A 243 -11.68 3.81 1.43
CA GLY A 243 -12.73 4.83 1.60
C GLY A 243 -12.86 5.79 0.42
N LEU A 244 -12.20 5.53 -0.70
CA LEU A 244 -12.20 6.40 -1.88
C LEU A 244 -13.59 6.52 -2.54
N LEU A 245 -14.41 5.46 -2.49
CA LEU A 245 -15.71 5.43 -3.16
C LEU A 245 -16.84 5.98 -2.31
N ASP A 246 -16.79 5.80 -1.00
CA ASP A 246 -17.90 6.12 -0.09
C ASP A 246 -17.55 7.16 1.00
N GLY A 247 -16.29 7.64 1.02
CA GLY A 247 -15.81 8.58 2.04
C GLY A 247 -15.70 7.97 3.44
N ASN A 248 -15.66 6.65 3.56
CA ASN A 248 -15.58 5.96 4.86
C ASN A 248 -14.31 5.10 4.95
N PRO A 249 -13.13 5.71 5.14
CA PRO A 249 -11.88 4.97 5.35
C PRO A 249 -11.93 4.20 6.67
N ARG A 250 -11.51 2.92 6.66
CA ARG A 250 -11.57 2.04 7.84
C ARG A 250 -10.41 1.05 7.86
N ILE A 251 -10.05 0.62 9.07
CA ILE A 251 -9.28 -0.61 9.26
C ILE A 251 -10.27 -1.71 9.64
N ILE A 252 -10.28 -2.79 8.88
CA ILE A 252 -11.07 -3.98 9.14
C ILE A 252 -10.17 -5.02 9.77
N SER A 253 -10.58 -5.60 10.89
CA SER A 253 -9.95 -6.77 11.50
C SER A 253 -10.75 -8.02 11.14
N ILE A 254 -10.04 -9.09 10.77
CA ILE A 254 -10.61 -10.40 10.44
C ILE A 254 -9.96 -11.44 11.35
N ASN A 255 -10.75 -12.12 12.17
CA ASN A 255 -10.29 -13.24 12.96
C ASN A 255 -10.08 -14.45 12.02
N LEU A 256 -8.85 -14.97 11.94
CA LEU A 256 -8.49 -16.02 10.99
C LEU A 256 -8.97 -17.42 11.38
N GLU A 257 -9.36 -17.63 12.65
CA GLU A 257 -9.95 -18.89 13.10
C GLU A 257 -11.45 -18.95 12.78
N THR A 258 -12.20 -17.84 13.05
CA THR A 258 -13.66 -17.80 12.88
C THR A 258 -14.12 -17.22 11.55
N ASN A 259 -13.23 -16.50 10.83
CA ASN A 259 -13.52 -15.67 9.66
C ASN A 259 -14.50 -14.52 9.94
N GLU A 260 -14.71 -14.15 11.19
CA GLU A 260 -15.52 -12.99 11.56
C GLU A 260 -14.74 -11.70 11.32
N SER A 261 -15.38 -10.72 10.70
CA SER A 261 -14.81 -9.41 10.45
C SER A 261 -15.49 -8.33 11.28
N SER A 262 -14.72 -7.34 11.72
CA SER A 262 -15.22 -6.17 12.44
C SER A 262 -14.44 -4.91 12.04
N ILE A 263 -15.05 -3.75 12.27
CA ILE A 263 -14.34 -2.47 12.14
C ILE A 263 -13.45 -2.32 13.37
N LEU A 264 -12.13 -2.30 13.15
CA LEU A 264 -11.16 -2.01 14.21
C LEU A 264 -11.07 -0.50 14.45
N PHE A 265 -10.96 0.28 13.36
CA PHE A 265 -10.86 1.73 13.44
C PHE A 265 -11.72 2.38 12.35
N ASP A 266 -12.52 3.37 12.71
CA ASP A 266 -13.33 4.18 11.78
C ASP A 266 -12.66 5.54 11.59
N GLY A 267 -12.09 5.77 10.41
CA GLY A 267 -11.39 7.00 10.05
C GLY A 267 -12.29 8.13 9.58
N LYS A 268 -13.61 7.97 9.60
CA LYS A 268 -14.55 8.93 9.04
C LYS A 268 -14.43 10.33 9.66
N GLU A 269 -14.36 10.43 10.99
CA GLU A 269 -14.21 11.71 11.68
C GLU A 269 -12.91 12.43 11.32
N LEU A 270 -11.82 11.67 11.19
CA LEU A 270 -10.53 12.21 10.75
C LEU A 270 -10.62 12.70 9.29
N SER A 271 -11.31 11.98 8.41
CA SER A 271 -11.46 12.34 6.98
C SER A 271 -12.30 13.59 6.75
N GLU A 272 -13.12 14.02 7.73
CA GLU A 272 -13.83 15.30 7.69
C GLU A 272 -12.88 16.49 7.95
N SER A 273 -11.75 16.26 8.62
CA SER A 273 -10.80 17.30 9.04
C SER A 273 -9.48 17.27 8.28
N TYR A 274 -9.11 16.13 7.75
CA TYR A 274 -7.81 15.90 7.10
C TYR A 274 -7.99 15.19 5.77
N GLU A 275 -7.13 15.51 4.81
CA GLU A 275 -7.00 14.76 3.56
C GLU A 275 -6.19 13.48 3.79
N GLY A 276 -6.41 12.46 2.96
CA GLY A 276 -5.74 11.17 3.00
C GLY A 276 -6.72 10.00 3.09
N ASN A 277 -6.22 8.82 2.76
CA ASN A 277 -6.98 7.58 2.78
C ASN A 277 -6.18 6.50 3.50
N PHE A 278 -6.85 5.44 3.95
CA PHE A 278 -6.15 4.23 4.37
C PHE A 278 -5.62 3.50 3.14
N ASP A 279 -4.33 3.63 2.90
CA ASP A 279 -3.58 2.99 1.81
C ASP A 279 -2.79 1.79 2.38
N GLY A 280 -1.48 1.80 2.40
CA GLY A 280 -0.65 0.73 2.96
C GLY A 280 -0.55 0.76 4.50
N MET A 281 -0.07 -0.35 5.08
CA MET A 281 0.18 -0.49 6.51
C MET A 281 1.33 -1.44 6.81
N THR A 282 1.88 -1.32 8.02
CA THR A 282 2.75 -2.31 8.65
C THR A 282 2.38 -2.50 10.12
N VAL A 283 2.66 -3.68 10.70
CA VAL A 283 2.37 -3.99 12.09
C VAL A 283 3.67 -4.16 12.86
N HIS A 284 3.84 -3.36 13.90
CA HIS A 284 4.98 -3.42 14.80
C HIS A 284 4.91 -4.67 15.70
N SER A 285 6.04 -5.16 16.21
CA SER A 285 6.10 -6.32 17.11
C SER A 285 5.28 -6.16 18.39
N SER A 286 5.00 -4.93 18.83
CA SER A 286 4.07 -4.64 19.93
C SER A 286 2.59 -4.86 19.57
N GLY A 287 2.25 -5.09 18.29
CA GLY A 287 0.89 -5.19 17.79
C GLY A 287 0.30 -3.86 17.31
N ASN A 288 0.97 -2.72 17.52
CA ASN A 288 0.50 -1.45 17.01
C ASN A 288 0.59 -1.42 15.48
N ILE A 289 -0.46 -0.89 14.84
CA ILE A 289 -0.58 -0.78 13.39
C ILE A 289 -0.14 0.62 12.98
N PHE A 290 0.88 0.69 12.12
CA PHE A 290 1.34 1.92 11.50
C PHE A 290 0.79 1.97 10.08
N THR A 291 -0.10 2.92 9.81
CA THR A 291 -0.85 2.96 8.56
C THR A 291 -0.92 4.38 8.01
N SER A 292 -0.93 4.51 6.70
CA SER A 292 -1.38 5.74 6.09
C SER A 292 -2.83 6.02 6.47
N GLY A 293 -3.23 7.27 6.50
CA GLY A 293 -4.60 7.64 6.84
C GLY A 293 -4.86 9.14 6.69
N PRO A 294 -6.08 9.58 7.01
CA PRO A 294 -6.38 11.00 7.03
C PRO A 294 -5.44 11.77 7.97
N GLY A 295 -4.70 12.74 7.42
CA GLY A 295 -3.73 13.57 8.14
C GLY A 295 -2.32 12.99 8.26
N GLY A 296 -1.99 11.89 7.56
CA GLY A 296 -0.63 11.36 7.48
C GLY A 296 -0.48 9.91 7.94
N LEU A 297 0.55 9.63 8.73
CA LEU A 297 0.75 8.33 9.36
C LEU A 297 -0.03 8.27 10.67
N LEU A 298 -0.88 7.26 10.79
CA LEU A 298 -1.62 6.95 12.02
C LEU A 298 -1.01 5.74 12.70
N VAL A 299 -0.97 5.76 14.03
CA VAL A 299 -0.62 4.58 14.85
C VAL A 299 -1.86 4.17 15.61
N ILE A 300 -2.33 2.96 15.34
CA ILE A 300 -3.56 2.41 15.92
C ILE A 300 -3.19 1.22 16.79
N SER A 301 -3.74 1.15 18.01
CA SER A 301 -3.52 0.01 18.89
C SER A 301 -4.25 -1.25 18.38
N PRO A 302 -3.90 -2.45 18.86
CA PRO A 302 -4.65 -3.68 18.56
C PRO A 302 -6.13 -3.63 18.97
N GLU A 303 -6.47 -2.75 19.92
CA GLU A 303 -7.85 -2.52 20.41
C GLU A 303 -8.61 -1.48 19.56
N GLY A 304 -7.92 -0.77 18.65
CA GLY A 304 -8.52 0.23 17.77
C GLY A 304 -8.42 1.66 18.31
N ASP A 305 -7.56 1.95 19.28
CA ASP A 305 -7.33 3.31 19.76
C ASP A 305 -6.30 4.05 18.90
N LEU A 306 -6.54 5.34 18.62
CA LEU A 306 -5.55 6.20 17.98
C LEU A 306 -4.46 6.57 19.00
N MET A 307 -3.25 6.08 18.79
CA MET A 307 -2.11 6.25 19.70
C MET A 307 -1.28 7.48 19.34
N ALA A 308 -1.01 7.67 18.05
CA ALA A 308 -0.24 8.79 17.54
C ALA A 308 -0.64 9.14 16.11
N LYS A 309 -0.32 10.36 15.68
CA LYS A 309 -0.39 10.83 14.30
C LYS A 309 0.87 11.58 13.94
N ILE A 310 1.42 11.31 12.76
CA ILE A 310 2.56 12.04 12.20
C ILE A 310 2.10 12.69 10.90
N ASP A 311 2.12 14.01 10.86
CA ASP A 311 1.62 14.80 9.74
C ASP A 311 2.61 14.82 8.58
N PHE A 312 2.52 13.83 7.73
CA PHE A 312 3.26 13.74 6.47
C PHE A 312 2.44 14.20 5.24
N GLY A 313 1.17 14.55 5.43
CA GLY A 313 0.22 14.67 4.33
C GLY A 313 -0.18 13.30 3.79
N HIS A 314 -0.26 13.15 2.46
CA HIS A 314 -0.67 11.90 1.84
C HIS A 314 0.46 10.88 1.82
N LEU A 315 0.27 9.77 2.49
CA LEU A 315 1.16 8.61 2.48
C LEU A 315 0.55 7.47 1.69
N THR A 316 1.42 6.61 1.19
CA THR A 316 1.04 5.38 0.50
C THR A 316 1.27 4.16 1.37
N ASN A 317 2.48 3.92 1.90
CA ASN A 317 2.78 2.70 2.64
C ASN A 317 3.93 2.89 3.67
N ALA A 318 4.19 1.89 4.49
CA ALA A 318 5.27 1.90 5.48
C ALA A 318 5.85 0.49 5.73
N THR A 319 7.10 0.43 6.21
CA THR A 319 7.75 -0.80 6.67
C THR A 319 8.81 -0.49 7.73
N PHE A 320 9.16 -1.48 8.55
CA PHE A 320 10.26 -1.40 9.51
C PHE A 320 11.52 -2.06 8.97
N ASP A 321 12.69 -1.73 9.55
CA ASP A 321 13.89 -2.54 9.45
C ASP A 321 13.85 -3.74 10.42
N ASP A 322 14.95 -4.52 10.46
CA ASP A 322 15.00 -5.79 11.18
C ASP A 322 14.74 -5.71 12.68
N ASP A 323 15.19 -4.64 13.32
CA ASP A 323 15.10 -4.42 14.76
C ASP A 323 14.10 -3.31 15.14
N GLU A 324 13.31 -2.86 14.16
CA GLU A 324 12.29 -1.82 14.30
C GLU A 324 12.89 -0.48 14.80
N SER A 325 14.18 -0.24 14.51
CA SER A 325 14.83 1.02 14.90
C SER A 325 14.53 2.16 13.94
N TYR A 326 14.08 1.84 12.73
CA TYR A 326 13.62 2.80 11.73
C TYR A 326 12.28 2.36 11.12
N LEU A 327 11.40 3.34 10.94
CA LEU A 327 10.23 3.23 10.10
C LEU A 327 10.48 3.93 8.77
N TYR A 328 10.32 3.21 7.67
CA TYR A 328 10.40 3.74 6.31
C TYR A 328 8.99 3.98 5.78
N VAL A 329 8.79 5.13 5.15
CA VAL A 329 7.47 5.58 4.71
C VAL A 329 7.54 6.07 3.28
N THR A 330 6.58 5.67 2.47
CA THR A 330 6.39 6.16 1.09
C THR A 330 5.19 7.09 1.02
N GLY A 331 5.24 8.10 0.15
CA GLY A 331 4.09 9.00 0.04
C GLY A 331 4.23 10.16 -0.92
N PHE A 332 3.14 10.92 -1.02
CA PHE A 332 2.93 11.99 -1.98
C PHE A 332 3.20 13.41 -1.44
N VAL A 333 3.79 13.56 -0.30
CA VAL A 333 3.92 14.88 0.31
C VAL A 333 4.75 15.80 -0.57
N ASN A 334 4.15 16.87 -1.13
CA ASN A 334 4.78 17.96 -1.87
C ASN A 334 5.96 17.54 -2.77
N ASN A 335 5.77 16.57 -3.63
CA ASN A 335 6.65 15.73 -4.42
C ASN A 335 6.77 14.33 -3.80
N PRO A 336 6.47 13.28 -4.54
CA PRO A 336 6.52 11.91 -4.05
C PRO A 336 7.91 11.56 -3.51
N LYS A 337 7.97 11.09 -2.27
CA LYS A 337 9.23 10.86 -1.55
C LYS A 337 9.20 9.56 -0.75
N VAL A 338 10.39 9.09 -0.43
CA VAL A 338 10.61 8.03 0.55
C VAL A 338 11.31 8.65 1.75
N TYR A 339 10.78 8.37 2.93
CA TYR A 339 11.27 8.91 4.19
C TYR A 339 11.68 7.78 5.12
N ARG A 340 12.51 8.10 6.11
CA ARG A 340 12.65 7.28 7.30
C ARG A 340 12.51 8.13 8.56
N ILE A 341 12.01 7.48 9.61
CA ILE A 341 11.84 8.00 10.95
C ILE A 341 12.65 7.11 11.88
N LYS A 342 13.48 7.70 12.73
CA LYS A 342 14.16 6.97 13.77
C LYS A 342 13.18 6.69 14.91
N LEU A 343 13.10 5.43 15.35
CA LEU A 343 12.30 4.98 16.49
C LEU A 343 13.15 4.84 17.76
N ASN A 344 12.49 4.70 18.93
CA ASN A 344 13.17 4.58 20.24
C ASN A 344 13.69 3.17 20.52
#